data_f3a80df1c0afc25de16e5b0a2c3c26cd
#
_entry.id   f3a80df1c0afc25de16e5b0a2c3c26cd
#
_cell.length_a   1.000
_cell.length_b   1.000
_cell.length_c   1.000
_cell.angle_alpha   90.00
_cell.angle_beta   90.00
_cell.angle_gamma   90.00
#
_symmetry.space_group_name_H-M   'P 1'
#
loop_
_entity.id
_entity.type
_entity.pdbx_description
1 polymer ?
#
loop_
_entity_poly.entity_id
_entity_poly.type
_entity_poly.pdbx_seq_one_letter_code
_entity_poly.pdbx_strand_id
1 'polypeptide(L)'
;MSIRRVFSKWKKTRNLQSSSLKRYIPETVIFNYDRLGEMLTRHKMVYVKPDKGTHGNGVMRVKQHSGTSFELREGVSTQTLNSLDSLHAAIKTRIGKRMYLVQKGIHMMTHRGRKFDLRVLVQKNLDNKWESMSILGRKAAAHKIVTNVSNGGKMETLSKLLHSRLNDASIRRLGRELEQLGVSTGRELSRTYKGLKELGIDIALDKSMHPWILEVNTNPAIYVYRTFDPRAYRRICRNAKAYGRFGQK
;
A
#
# COMPACT_ATOMS: atom_id res chain seq x y z
N MET A 1 9.47 16.66 20.90
CA MET A 1 8.11 16.46 20.30
C MET A 1 7.93 15.00 19.92
N SER A 2 6.82 14.38 20.29
CA SER A 2 6.53 12.99 19.94
C SER A 2 6.28 12.84 18.43
N ILE A 3 6.66 11.68 17.85
CA ILE A 3 6.43 11.39 16.43
C ILE A 3 4.93 11.18 16.21
N ARG A 4 4.35 11.94 15.29
CA ARG A 4 2.94 11.77 14.90
C ARG A 4 2.73 10.45 14.17
N ARG A 5 1.72 9.67 14.60
CA ARG A 5 1.26 8.45 13.94
C ARG A 5 -0.20 8.59 13.51
N VAL A 6 -0.52 8.21 12.29
CA VAL A 6 -1.89 8.24 11.74
C VAL A 6 -2.27 6.84 11.32
N PHE A 7 -3.07 6.17 12.15
CA PHE A 7 -3.43 4.75 11.94
C PHE A 7 -4.56 4.57 10.92
N SER A 8 -5.50 5.54 10.80
CA SER A 8 -6.59 5.46 9.84
C SER A 8 -6.08 5.54 8.40
N LYS A 9 -6.40 4.52 7.59
CA LYS A 9 -6.13 4.50 6.16
C LYS A 9 -6.99 5.54 5.44
N TRP A 10 -8.26 5.63 5.83
CA TRP A 10 -9.21 6.59 5.26
C TRP A 10 -8.73 8.03 5.35
N LYS A 11 -8.31 8.46 6.55
CA LYS A 11 -7.81 9.83 6.76
C LYS A 11 -6.65 10.18 5.82
N LYS A 12 -5.67 9.27 5.65
CA LYS A 12 -4.52 9.47 4.75
C LYS A 12 -4.95 9.44 3.28
N THR A 13 -5.75 8.44 2.90
CA THR A 13 -6.24 8.29 1.52
C THR A 13 -7.07 9.50 1.09
N ARG A 14 -8.04 9.95 1.92
CA ARG A 14 -8.86 11.12 1.63
C ARG A 14 -8.02 12.40 1.43
N ASN A 15 -7.01 12.61 2.27
CA ASN A 15 -6.10 13.74 2.14
C ASN A 15 -5.35 13.71 0.79
N LEU A 16 -4.82 12.54 0.40
CA LEU A 16 -4.11 12.39 -0.87
C LEU A 16 -5.05 12.47 -2.09
N GLN A 17 -6.28 11.98 -1.99
CA GLN A 17 -7.30 12.10 -3.05
C GLN A 17 -7.72 13.55 -3.31
N SER A 18 -7.59 14.43 -2.33
CA SER A 18 -7.89 15.86 -2.44
C SER A 18 -6.68 16.70 -2.86
N SER A 19 -5.56 16.06 -3.24
CA SER A 19 -4.30 16.71 -3.60
C SER A 19 -3.91 16.47 -5.07
N SER A 20 -2.82 17.08 -5.50
CA SER A 20 -2.21 16.82 -6.81
C SER A 20 -1.78 15.34 -7.00
N LEU A 21 -1.70 14.57 -5.92
CA LEU A 21 -1.37 13.14 -5.95
C LEU A 21 -2.58 12.25 -6.26
N LYS A 22 -3.79 12.80 -6.43
CA LYS A 22 -5.04 12.05 -6.70
C LYS A 22 -4.86 10.99 -7.79
N ARG A 23 -4.12 11.30 -8.86
CA ARG A 23 -3.90 10.38 -9.99
C ARG A 23 -3.17 9.08 -9.60
N TYR A 24 -2.46 9.06 -8.47
CA TYR A 24 -1.74 7.89 -7.95
C TYR A 24 -2.53 7.12 -6.89
N ILE A 25 -3.73 7.60 -6.52
CA ILE A 25 -4.53 7.01 -5.45
C ILE A 25 -5.68 6.22 -6.07
N PRO A 26 -5.75 4.90 -5.89
CA PRO A 26 -6.91 4.13 -6.32
C PRO A 26 -8.19 4.69 -5.69
N GLU A 27 -9.26 4.82 -6.46
CA GLU A 27 -10.55 5.24 -5.93
C GLU A 27 -10.88 4.42 -4.69
N THR A 28 -11.20 5.11 -3.62
CA THR A 28 -11.43 4.51 -2.30
C THR A 28 -12.59 5.23 -1.62
N VAL A 29 -13.54 4.46 -1.12
CA VAL A 29 -14.73 4.95 -0.41
C VAL A 29 -14.93 4.18 0.91
N ILE A 30 -15.72 4.72 1.82
CA ILE A 30 -16.15 3.99 3.03
C ILE A 30 -17.15 2.92 2.60
N PHE A 31 -16.99 1.71 3.15
CA PHE A 31 -17.85 0.56 2.85
C PHE A 31 -19.29 0.81 3.30
N ASN A 32 -20.23 0.69 2.39
CA ASN A 32 -21.66 0.46 2.60
C ASN A 32 -22.20 -0.32 1.40
N TYR A 33 -23.50 -0.63 1.40
CA TYR A 33 -24.16 -1.41 0.35
C TYR A 33 -24.04 -0.73 -1.03
N ASP A 34 -24.52 0.51 -1.13
CA ASP A 34 -24.58 1.26 -2.39
C ASP A 34 -23.20 1.45 -3.00
N ARG A 35 -22.24 1.92 -2.19
CA ARG A 35 -20.85 2.14 -2.62
C ARG A 35 -20.13 0.87 -3.04
N LEU A 36 -20.45 -0.28 -2.39
CA LEU A 36 -19.91 -1.57 -2.82
C LEU A 36 -20.41 -1.91 -4.23
N GLY A 37 -21.71 -1.76 -4.48
CA GLY A 37 -22.34 -2.00 -5.77
C GLY A 37 -21.79 -1.08 -6.85
N GLU A 38 -21.75 0.24 -6.61
CA GLU A 38 -21.18 1.23 -7.53
C GLU A 38 -19.72 0.94 -7.91
N MET A 39 -18.90 0.65 -6.90
CA MET A 39 -17.48 0.35 -7.10
C MET A 39 -17.26 -0.93 -7.90
N LEU A 40 -18.09 -1.96 -7.70
CA LEU A 40 -18.02 -3.22 -8.45
C LEU A 40 -18.53 -3.03 -9.89
N THR A 41 -19.59 -2.28 -10.09
CA THR A 41 -20.10 -1.94 -11.43
C THR A 41 -19.04 -1.24 -12.26
N ARG A 42 -18.33 -0.27 -11.66
CA ARG A 42 -17.32 0.55 -12.31
C ARG A 42 -16.00 -0.16 -12.54
N HIS A 43 -15.53 -0.92 -11.55
CA HIS A 43 -14.16 -1.45 -11.55
C HIS A 43 -14.06 -2.96 -11.70
N LYS A 44 -15.17 -3.72 -11.60
CA LYS A 44 -15.22 -5.19 -11.68
C LYS A 44 -14.37 -5.93 -10.62
N MET A 45 -13.40 -5.28 -10.02
CA MET A 45 -12.56 -5.83 -8.94
C MET A 45 -12.28 -4.74 -7.91
N VAL A 46 -12.57 -5.06 -6.63
CA VAL A 46 -12.28 -4.18 -5.51
C VAL A 46 -11.62 -4.93 -4.37
N TYR A 47 -10.95 -4.18 -3.49
CA TYR A 47 -10.48 -4.68 -2.19
C TYR A 47 -11.30 -4.03 -1.08
N VAL A 48 -11.86 -4.86 -0.20
CA VAL A 48 -12.53 -4.44 1.04
C VAL A 48 -11.52 -4.62 2.17
N LYS A 49 -11.14 -3.55 2.84
CA LYS A 49 -10.05 -3.55 3.81
C LYS A 49 -10.36 -2.72 5.06
N PRO A 50 -9.90 -3.14 6.27
CA PRO A 50 -10.15 -2.38 7.49
C PRO A 50 -9.46 -1.01 7.43
N ASP A 51 -10.13 0.03 7.95
CA ASP A 51 -9.53 1.38 8.09
C ASP A 51 -8.29 1.33 8.98
N LYS A 52 -8.37 0.64 10.11
CA LYS A 52 -7.25 0.40 11.03
C LYS A 52 -6.89 -1.09 10.99
N GLY A 53 -5.61 -1.40 10.98
CA GLY A 53 -5.09 -2.77 10.91
C GLY A 53 -3.77 -2.84 10.17
N THR A 54 -3.05 -3.93 10.36
CA THR A 54 -1.70 -4.17 9.83
C THR A 54 -1.61 -5.55 9.18
N HIS A 55 -0.53 -5.82 8.47
CA HIS A 55 -0.18 -7.14 7.91
C HIS A 55 -1.17 -7.74 6.90
N GLY A 56 -2.13 -6.95 6.40
CA GLY A 56 -3.14 -7.43 5.44
C GLY A 56 -4.27 -8.26 6.07
N ASN A 57 -4.36 -8.30 7.41
CA ASN A 57 -5.43 -9.02 8.10
C ASN A 57 -6.80 -8.39 7.80
N GLY A 58 -7.79 -9.22 7.50
CA GLY A 58 -9.15 -8.80 7.17
C GLY A 58 -9.28 -8.12 5.81
N VAL A 59 -8.29 -8.26 4.93
CA VAL A 59 -8.36 -7.76 3.55
C VAL A 59 -9.04 -8.80 2.69
N MET A 60 -10.14 -8.41 2.07
CA MET A 60 -10.92 -9.22 1.15
C MET A 60 -10.80 -8.66 -0.27
N ARG A 61 -10.72 -9.52 -1.26
CA ARG A 61 -10.85 -9.15 -2.67
C ARG A 61 -12.22 -9.60 -3.17
N VAL A 62 -12.92 -8.70 -3.84
CA VAL A 62 -14.16 -9.01 -4.53
C VAL A 62 -13.96 -8.82 -6.02
N LYS A 63 -14.37 -9.81 -6.83
CA LYS A 63 -14.47 -9.69 -8.28
C LYS A 63 -15.91 -9.93 -8.71
N GLN A 64 -16.40 -9.10 -9.60
CA GLN A 64 -17.62 -9.32 -10.34
C GLN A 64 -17.29 -10.05 -11.65
N HIS A 65 -17.86 -11.23 -11.86
CA HIS A 65 -17.65 -12.01 -13.09
C HIS A 65 -18.71 -11.70 -14.15
N SER A 66 -19.97 -11.70 -13.75
CA SER A 66 -21.12 -11.29 -14.57
C SER A 66 -22.11 -10.55 -13.68
N GLY A 67 -23.13 -9.92 -14.24
CA GLY A 67 -24.06 -9.02 -13.52
C GLY A 67 -24.28 -9.30 -12.05
N THR A 68 -24.69 -10.52 -11.69
CA THR A 68 -25.01 -10.92 -10.32
C THR A 68 -23.98 -11.87 -9.66
N SER A 69 -22.97 -12.36 -10.41
CA SER A 69 -21.98 -13.32 -9.89
C SER A 69 -20.73 -12.63 -9.34
N PHE A 70 -20.42 -12.90 -8.09
CA PHE A 70 -19.29 -12.31 -7.36
C PHE A 70 -18.38 -13.38 -6.73
N GLU A 71 -17.07 -13.20 -6.86
CA GLU A 71 -16.06 -13.97 -6.12
C GLU A 71 -15.58 -13.14 -4.92
N LEU A 72 -15.83 -13.62 -3.72
CA LEU A 72 -15.26 -13.06 -2.48
C LEU A 72 -14.11 -13.93 -2.03
N ARG A 73 -12.90 -13.34 -1.91
CA ARG A 73 -11.70 -14.03 -1.47
C ARG A 73 -11.07 -13.35 -0.27
N GLU A 74 -10.82 -14.12 0.79
CA GLU A 74 -10.06 -13.71 1.96
C GLU A 74 -8.95 -14.74 2.24
N GLY A 75 -7.70 -14.29 2.26
CA GLY A 75 -6.56 -15.20 2.40
C GLY A 75 -6.52 -16.24 1.27
N VAL A 76 -6.72 -17.51 1.63
CA VAL A 76 -6.81 -18.64 0.68
C VAL A 76 -8.25 -19.07 0.42
N SER A 77 -9.20 -18.64 1.26
CA SER A 77 -10.62 -18.99 1.12
C SER A 77 -11.26 -18.19 -0.01
N THR A 78 -12.09 -18.86 -0.82
CA THR A 78 -12.86 -18.25 -1.91
C THR A 78 -14.30 -18.71 -1.82
N GLN A 79 -15.23 -17.77 -1.97
CA GLN A 79 -16.67 -18.01 -1.97
C GLN A 79 -17.29 -17.33 -3.19
N THR A 80 -18.15 -18.05 -3.91
CA THR A 80 -18.97 -17.47 -4.99
C THR A 80 -20.35 -17.10 -4.44
N LEU A 81 -20.85 -15.95 -4.82
CA LEU A 81 -22.11 -15.35 -4.35
C LEU A 81 -22.89 -14.83 -5.56
N ASN A 82 -24.20 -15.04 -5.58
CA ASN A 82 -25.04 -14.84 -6.75
C ASN A 82 -25.91 -13.58 -6.68
N SER A 83 -25.67 -12.71 -5.70
CA SER A 83 -26.33 -11.40 -5.59
C SER A 83 -25.46 -10.41 -4.81
N LEU A 84 -25.71 -9.11 -4.99
CA LEU A 84 -25.06 -8.06 -4.20
C LEU A 84 -25.48 -8.16 -2.72
N ASP A 85 -26.73 -8.55 -2.44
CA ASP A 85 -27.23 -8.73 -1.08
C ASP A 85 -26.47 -9.82 -0.33
N SER A 86 -26.32 -11.01 -0.95
CA SER A 86 -25.56 -12.12 -0.36
C SER A 86 -24.07 -11.76 -0.18
N LEU A 87 -23.48 -11.02 -1.11
CA LEU A 87 -22.12 -10.49 -1.00
C LEU A 87 -21.99 -9.52 0.17
N HIS A 88 -22.90 -8.54 0.25
CA HIS A 88 -22.89 -7.55 1.32
C HIS A 88 -23.06 -8.21 2.68
N ALA A 89 -24.04 -9.14 2.84
CA ALA A 89 -24.26 -9.90 4.07
C ALA A 89 -23.02 -10.71 4.48
N ALA A 90 -22.39 -11.42 3.53
CA ALA A 90 -21.18 -12.17 3.77
C ALA A 90 -20.00 -11.30 4.23
N ILE A 91 -19.85 -10.10 3.66
CA ILE A 91 -18.84 -9.14 4.10
C ILE A 91 -19.20 -8.60 5.48
N LYS A 92 -20.47 -8.19 5.72
CA LYS A 92 -20.93 -7.64 7.01
C LYS A 92 -20.68 -8.60 8.17
N THR A 93 -20.94 -9.89 7.98
CA THR A 93 -20.65 -10.92 9.00
C THR A 93 -19.16 -10.92 9.38
N ARG A 94 -18.24 -10.78 8.40
CA ARG A 94 -16.78 -10.78 8.65
C ARG A 94 -16.27 -9.51 9.31
N ILE A 95 -16.83 -8.36 8.94
CA ILE A 95 -16.33 -7.06 9.41
C ILE A 95 -16.96 -6.62 10.75
N GLY A 96 -18.16 -7.11 11.08
CA GLY A 96 -18.90 -6.69 12.27
C GLY A 96 -19.13 -5.17 12.31
N LYS A 97 -18.84 -4.56 13.45
CA LYS A 97 -18.98 -3.11 13.68
C LYS A 97 -17.75 -2.28 13.23
N ARG A 98 -16.71 -2.92 12.70
CA ARG A 98 -15.48 -2.23 12.31
C ARG A 98 -15.68 -1.40 11.04
N MET A 99 -15.01 -0.25 10.98
CA MET A 99 -14.98 0.57 9.76
C MET A 99 -14.09 -0.08 8.70
N TYR A 100 -14.64 -0.22 7.50
CA TYR A 100 -13.96 -0.77 6.33
C TYR A 100 -14.05 0.19 5.13
N LEU A 101 -13.15 0.00 4.19
CA LEU A 101 -13.03 0.76 2.95
C LEU A 101 -13.20 -0.17 1.76
N VAL A 102 -13.82 0.33 0.70
CA VAL A 102 -13.83 -0.29 -0.62
C VAL A 102 -12.84 0.47 -1.50
N GLN A 103 -11.85 -0.20 -2.04
CA GLN A 103 -10.83 0.39 -2.90
C GLN A 103 -10.80 -0.32 -4.25
N LYS A 104 -10.70 0.47 -5.35
CA LYS A 104 -10.45 -0.03 -6.70
C LYS A 104 -9.30 -1.05 -6.69
N GLY A 105 -9.53 -2.23 -7.24
CA GLY A 105 -8.50 -3.25 -7.41
C GLY A 105 -7.56 -2.89 -8.55
N ILE A 106 -6.26 -3.01 -8.30
CA ILE A 106 -5.22 -2.77 -9.30
C ILE A 106 -4.78 -4.10 -9.90
N HIS A 107 -4.78 -4.19 -11.22
CA HIS A 107 -4.19 -5.31 -11.97
C HIS A 107 -2.66 -5.16 -11.95
N MET A 108 -2.08 -5.58 -10.81
CA MET A 108 -0.66 -5.42 -10.51
C MET A 108 0.21 -6.21 -11.50
N MET A 109 1.39 -5.68 -11.78
CA MET A 109 2.44 -6.43 -12.45
C MET A 109 2.82 -7.68 -11.66
N THR A 110 3.38 -8.64 -12.41
CA THR A 110 3.88 -9.89 -11.85
C THR A 110 5.35 -10.10 -12.25
N HIS A 111 6.10 -10.71 -11.34
CA HIS A 111 7.43 -11.24 -11.62
C HIS A 111 7.40 -12.76 -11.44
N ARG A 112 7.70 -13.53 -12.54
CA ARG A 112 7.61 -14.99 -12.55
C ARG A 112 6.26 -15.49 -12.01
N GLY A 113 5.15 -14.95 -12.56
CA GLY A 113 3.78 -15.32 -12.20
C GLY A 113 3.28 -14.83 -10.84
N ARG A 114 4.11 -14.19 -10.00
CA ARG A 114 3.74 -13.70 -8.67
C ARG A 114 3.60 -12.19 -8.66
N LYS A 115 2.52 -11.70 -8.05
CA LYS A 115 2.33 -10.26 -7.81
C LYS A 115 3.43 -9.71 -6.92
N PHE A 116 3.80 -8.46 -7.13
CA PHE A 116 4.70 -7.73 -6.26
C PHE A 116 4.19 -6.29 -6.06
N ASP A 117 4.60 -5.69 -4.98
CA ASP A 117 4.51 -4.26 -4.74
C ASP A 117 5.88 -3.70 -4.32
N LEU A 118 5.96 -2.40 -4.23
CA LEU A 118 7.16 -1.66 -3.88
C LEU A 118 6.92 -0.90 -2.58
N ARG A 119 7.80 -1.06 -1.60
CA ARG A 119 7.84 -0.25 -0.38
C ARG A 119 8.84 0.88 -0.56
N VAL A 120 8.35 2.09 -0.74
CA VAL A 120 9.18 3.30 -0.71
C VAL A 120 9.23 3.82 0.72
N LEU A 121 10.42 3.82 1.32
CA LEU A 121 10.65 4.40 2.64
C LEU A 121 11.14 5.83 2.49
N VAL A 122 10.42 6.77 3.10
CA VAL A 122 10.85 8.17 3.17
C VAL A 122 10.89 8.63 4.62
N GLN A 123 11.85 9.50 4.93
CA GLN A 123 12.04 10.05 6.28
C GLN A 123 12.35 11.55 6.21
N LYS A 124 12.13 12.26 7.31
CA LYS A 124 12.75 13.55 7.54
C LYS A 124 14.24 13.33 7.84
N ASN A 125 15.10 14.02 7.10
CA ASN A 125 16.53 14.07 7.37
C ASN A 125 16.87 15.05 8.52
N LEU A 126 18.15 15.26 8.79
CA LEU A 126 18.62 16.14 9.85
C LEU A 126 18.18 17.60 9.65
N ASP A 127 18.03 18.03 8.39
CA ASP A 127 17.54 19.38 8.02
C ASP A 127 16.00 19.46 8.02
N ASN A 128 15.31 18.43 8.58
CA ASN A 128 13.86 18.35 8.59
C ASN A 128 13.21 18.35 7.17
N LYS A 129 13.94 17.95 6.14
CA LYS A 129 13.47 17.79 4.75
C LYS A 129 13.10 16.33 4.50
N TRP A 130 12.03 16.07 3.74
CA TRP A 130 11.67 14.73 3.30
C TRP A 130 12.68 14.21 2.28
N GLU A 131 13.16 12.99 2.51
CA GLU A 131 14.16 12.30 1.68
C GLU A 131 13.77 10.83 1.50
N SER A 132 13.99 10.29 0.30
CA SER A 132 13.82 8.86 0.04
C SER A 132 15.02 8.09 0.57
N MET A 133 14.75 7.04 1.33
CA MET A 133 15.78 6.22 1.96
C MET A 133 16.10 4.97 1.17
N SER A 134 15.08 4.28 0.68
CA SER A 134 15.23 3.02 -0.07
C SER A 134 13.91 2.61 -0.73
N ILE A 135 14.01 1.85 -1.82
CA ILE A 135 12.90 1.17 -2.48
C ILE A 135 13.11 -0.35 -2.35
N LEU A 136 12.16 -1.01 -1.71
CA LEU A 136 12.16 -2.44 -1.47
C LEU A 136 10.99 -3.08 -2.21
N GLY A 137 11.28 -4.04 -3.10
CA GLY A 137 10.25 -4.87 -3.73
C GLY A 137 9.81 -6.01 -2.79
N ARG A 138 8.50 -6.26 -2.73
CA ARG A 138 7.91 -7.35 -1.95
C ARG A 138 7.12 -8.25 -2.88
N LYS A 139 7.62 -9.45 -3.14
CA LYS A 139 6.98 -10.44 -4.00
C LYS A 139 6.08 -11.34 -3.15
N ALA A 140 4.81 -11.46 -3.52
CA ALA A 140 3.84 -12.28 -2.81
C ALA A 140 4.27 -13.75 -2.71
N ALA A 141 3.92 -14.42 -1.61
CA ALA A 141 3.95 -15.87 -1.54
C ALA A 141 2.96 -16.48 -2.54
N ALA A 142 3.13 -17.77 -2.87
CA ALA A 142 2.21 -18.47 -3.76
C ALA A 142 0.76 -18.37 -3.21
N HIS A 143 -0.20 -18.16 -4.12
CA HIS A 143 -1.63 -18.13 -3.83
C HIS A 143 -2.12 -17.03 -2.86
N LYS A 144 -1.26 -16.10 -2.40
CA LYS A 144 -1.68 -14.99 -1.53
C LYS A 144 -2.16 -13.79 -2.35
N ILE A 145 -3.18 -13.08 -1.82
CA ILE A 145 -3.72 -11.84 -2.41
C ILE A 145 -2.97 -10.59 -1.95
N VAL A 146 -2.14 -10.72 -0.90
CA VAL A 146 -1.32 -9.65 -0.30
C VAL A 146 0.17 -9.96 -0.45
N THR A 147 1.01 -8.93 -0.48
CA THR A 147 2.45 -8.99 -0.74
C THR A 147 3.31 -8.90 0.54
N ASN A 148 2.69 -8.82 1.72
CA ASN A 148 3.39 -8.61 2.98
C ASN A 148 4.43 -9.70 3.27
N VAL A 149 5.63 -9.28 3.66
CA VAL A 149 6.75 -10.16 4.03
C VAL A 149 6.39 -11.09 5.19
N SER A 150 5.61 -10.58 6.17
CA SER A 150 5.10 -11.38 7.30
C SER A 150 4.20 -12.56 6.87
N ASN A 151 3.71 -12.55 5.63
CA ASN A 151 2.90 -13.62 5.04
C ASN A 151 3.71 -14.51 4.06
N GLY A 152 5.03 -14.60 4.24
CA GLY A 152 5.92 -15.42 3.41
C GLY A 152 6.37 -14.76 2.09
N GLY A 153 6.17 -13.47 1.94
CA GLY A 153 6.69 -12.69 0.80
C GLY A 153 8.22 -12.62 0.81
N LYS A 154 8.83 -12.55 -0.38
CA LYS A 154 10.28 -12.37 -0.55
C LYS A 154 10.61 -10.93 -0.92
N MET A 155 11.70 -10.42 -0.33
CA MET A 155 12.25 -9.11 -0.67
C MET A 155 13.13 -9.21 -1.92
N GLU A 156 12.99 -8.25 -2.83
CA GLU A 156 13.72 -8.19 -4.09
C GLU A 156 14.06 -6.72 -4.42
N THR A 157 15.14 -6.51 -5.18
CA THR A 157 15.45 -5.17 -5.69
C THR A 157 14.51 -4.78 -6.84
N LEU A 158 14.36 -3.48 -7.08
CA LEU A 158 13.58 -2.97 -8.22
C LEU A 158 14.12 -3.52 -9.55
N SER A 159 15.44 -3.56 -9.72
CA SER A 159 16.10 -4.11 -10.89
C SER A 159 15.71 -5.58 -11.11
N LYS A 160 15.82 -6.43 -10.09
CA LYS A 160 15.49 -7.87 -10.21
C LYS A 160 14.03 -8.12 -10.56
N LEU A 161 13.12 -7.25 -10.12
CA LEU A 161 11.69 -7.37 -10.45
C LEU A 161 11.38 -6.97 -11.90
N LEU A 162 12.15 -6.04 -12.48
CA LEU A 162 11.79 -5.37 -13.72
C LEU A 162 12.75 -5.62 -14.90
N HIS A 163 13.96 -6.16 -14.68
CA HIS A 163 14.96 -6.35 -15.74
C HIS A 163 14.50 -7.20 -16.94
N SER A 164 13.48 -8.07 -16.75
CA SER A 164 12.89 -8.83 -17.85
C SER A 164 11.95 -7.99 -18.75
N ARG A 165 11.67 -6.74 -18.38
CA ARG A 165 10.70 -5.87 -19.07
C ARG A 165 11.26 -4.50 -19.40
N LEU A 166 12.25 -4.03 -18.66
CA LEU A 166 12.86 -2.71 -18.79
C LEU A 166 14.39 -2.83 -18.81
N ASN A 167 15.03 -1.95 -19.57
CA ASN A 167 16.48 -1.76 -19.47
C ASN A 167 16.85 -0.96 -18.23
N ASP A 168 18.14 -0.96 -17.87
CA ASP A 168 18.64 -0.31 -16.66
C ASP A 168 18.37 1.20 -16.62
N ALA A 169 18.41 1.89 -17.75
CA ALA A 169 18.13 3.31 -17.81
C ALA A 169 16.67 3.62 -17.44
N SER A 170 15.73 2.81 -17.94
CA SER A 170 14.30 2.91 -17.63
C SER A 170 14.01 2.53 -16.18
N ILE A 171 14.69 1.50 -15.63
CA ILE A 171 14.57 1.12 -14.21
C ILE A 171 15.07 2.25 -13.31
N ARG A 172 16.21 2.87 -13.63
CA ARG A 172 16.72 4.03 -12.87
C ARG A 172 15.77 5.23 -12.94
N ARG A 173 15.17 5.50 -14.13
CA ARG A 173 14.18 6.58 -14.28
C ARG A 173 12.96 6.33 -13.40
N LEU A 174 12.38 5.13 -13.50
CA LEU A 174 11.24 4.74 -12.66
C LEU A 174 11.60 4.82 -11.16
N GLY A 175 12.80 4.39 -10.78
CA GLY A 175 13.27 4.52 -9.39
C GLY A 175 13.21 5.97 -8.90
N ARG A 176 13.74 6.92 -9.68
CA ARG A 176 13.67 8.36 -9.35
C ARG A 176 12.23 8.89 -9.27
N GLU A 177 11.35 8.45 -10.17
CA GLU A 177 9.93 8.81 -10.13
C GLU A 177 9.24 8.32 -8.84
N LEU A 178 9.52 7.09 -8.42
CA LEU A 178 8.99 6.50 -7.18
C LEU A 178 9.53 7.22 -5.93
N GLU A 179 10.82 7.59 -5.93
CA GLU A 179 11.43 8.38 -4.86
C GLU A 179 10.77 9.75 -4.73
N GLN A 180 10.57 10.44 -5.85
CA GLN A 180 9.90 11.74 -5.89
C GLN A 180 8.43 11.65 -5.45
N LEU A 181 7.73 10.59 -5.88
CA LEU A 181 6.36 10.31 -5.43
C LEU A 181 6.32 10.09 -3.92
N GLY A 182 7.28 9.35 -3.38
CA GLY A 182 7.41 9.14 -1.94
C GLY A 182 7.61 10.44 -1.17
N VAL A 183 8.57 11.26 -1.60
CA VAL A 183 8.86 12.58 -1.00
C VAL A 183 7.65 13.50 -1.08
N SER A 184 6.98 13.55 -2.24
CA SER A 184 5.76 14.35 -2.45
C SER A 184 4.62 13.90 -1.52
N THR A 185 4.46 12.59 -1.33
CA THR A 185 3.50 12.01 -0.37
C THR A 185 3.80 12.47 1.06
N GLY A 186 5.08 12.46 1.45
CA GLY A 186 5.51 12.94 2.76
C GLY A 186 5.23 14.42 2.97
N ARG A 187 5.52 15.25 1.97
CA ARG A 187 5.24 16.69 2.00
C ARG A 187 3.74 16.96 2.13
N GLU A 188 2.93 16.29 1.32
CA GLU A 188 1.48 16.49 1.30
C GLU A 188 0.83 16.10 2.63
N LEU A 189 1.12 14.91 3.14
CA LEU A 189 0.56 14.46 4.42
C LEU A 189 1.04 15.34 5.60
N SER A 190 2.25 15.89 5.54
CA SER A 190 2.77 16.78 6.59
C SER A 190 2.07 18.13 6.64
N ARG A 191 1.38 18.56 5.59
CA ARG A 191 0.55 19.79 5.63
C ARG A 191 -0.59 19.65 6.63
N THR A 192 -1.25 18.48 6.63
CA THR A 192 -2.37 18.17 7.51
C THR A 192 -1.93 17.54 8.84
N TYR A 193 -0.94 16.66 8.80
CA TYR A 193 -0.50 15.89 9.97
C TYR A 193 0.91 16.34 10.40
N LYS A 194 0.95 17.48 11.11
CA LYS A 194 2.22 18.00 11.67
C LYS A 194 2.87 16.96 12.59
N GLY A 195 4.21 16.89 12.57
CA GLY A 195 4.97 15.95 13.38
C GLY A 195 5.20 14.56 12.75
N LEU A 196 4.76 14.31 11.51
CA LEU A 196 5.18 13.14 10.75
C LEU A 196 6.68 13.20 10.49
N LYS A 197 7.39 12.09 10.70
CA LYS A 197 8.84 11.97 10.52
C LYS A 197 9.26 10.87 9.54
N GLU A 198 8.40 9.89 9.32
CA GLU A 198 8.69 8.75 8.45
C GLU A 198 7.42 8.15 7.85
N LEU A 199 7.53 7.65 6.62
CA LEU A 199 6.46 6.95 5.93
C LEU A 199 7.02 5.72 5.20
N GLY A 200 6.29 4.63 5.26
CA GLY A 200 6.44 3.49 4.36
C GLY A 200 5.26 3.47 3.40
N ILE A 201 5.52 3.71 2.13
CA ILE A 201 4.50 3.85 1.09
C ILE A 201 4.48 2.57 0.27
N ASP A 202 3.33 1.91 0.22
CA ASP A 202 3.12 0.69 -0.55
C ASP A 202 2.57 1.07 -1.93
N ILE A 203 3.34 0.79 -2.98
CA ILE A 203 3.05 1.16 -4.36
C ILE A 203 2.94 -0.09 -5.23
N ALA A 204 1.82 -0.24 -5.93
CA ALA A 204 1.70 -1.20 -7.02
C ALA A 204 2.02 -0.53 -8.36
N LEU A 205 2.66 -1.27 -9.26
CA LEU A 205 2.74 -0.92 -10.67
C LEU A 205 1.64 -1.69 -11.42
N ASP A 206 0.87 -1.02 -12.25
CA ASP A 206 -0.03 -1.70 -13.16
C ASP A 206 0.66 -2.11 -14.47
N LYS A 207 -0.07 -2.70 -15.41
CA LYS A 207 0.50 -3.18 -16.69
C LYS A 207 1.10 -2.06 -17.55
N SER A 208 0.68 -0.81 -17.36
CA SER A 208 1.21 0.39 -18.03
C SER A 208 2.36 1.03 -17.29
N MET A 209 2.87 0.41 -16.21
CA MET A 209 3.89 0.94 -15.30
C MET A 209 3.41 2.13 -14.46
N HIS A 210 2.10 2.46 -14.48
CA HIS A 210 1.59 3.54 -13.64
C HIS A 210 1.66 3.15 -12.16
N PRO A 211 2.26 3.99 -11.29
CA PRO A 211 2.36 3.70 -9.86
C PRO A 211 1.06 4.06 -9.13
N TRP A 212 0.56 3.12 -8.35
CA TRP A 212 -0.62 3.27 -7.50
C TRP A 212 -0.26 3.16 -6.04
N ILE A 213 -0.49 4.20 -5.24
CA ILE A 213 -0.29 4.19 -3.78
C ILE A 213 -1.42 3.40 -3.14
N LEU A 214 -1.14 2.17 -2.71
CA LEU A 214 -2.11 1.28 -2.08
C LEU A 214 -2.36 1.63 -0.62
N GLU A 215 -1.28 2.00 0.09
CA GLU A 215 -1.30 2.32 1.52
C GLU A 215 -0.10 3.20 1.89
N VAL A 216 -0.29 4.05 2.91
CA VAL A 216 0.79 4.81 3.56
C VAL A 216 0.84 4.45 5.04
N ASN A 217 1.98 3.94 5.51
CA ASN A 217 2.24 3.60 6.90
C ASN A 217 3.09 4.69 7.56
N THR A 218 2.60 5.23 8.68
CA THR A 218 3.31 6.26 9.46
C THR A 218 4.19 5.68 10.58
N ASN A 219 4.22 4.35 10.72
CA ASN A 219 5.14 3.62 11.57
C ASN A 219 5.73 2.42 10.80
N PRO A 220 6.56 2.67 9.77
CA PRO A 220 7.08 1.60 8.93
C PRO A 220 8.08 0.72 9.68
N ALA A 221 8.06 -0.60 9.41
CA ALA A 221 9.13 -1.49 9.86
C ALA A 221 10.43 -1.11 9.14
N ILE A 222 11.48 -0.76 9.90
CA ILE A 222 12.79 -0.35 9.37
C ILE A 222 13.84 -1.47 9.47
N TYR A 223 13.64 -2.45 10.34
CA TYR A 223 14.62 -3.53 10.58
C TYR A 223 14.87 -4.41 9.35
N VAL A 224 13.89 -4.50 8.44
CA VAL A 224 14.03 -5.26 7.19
C VAL A 224 15.17 -4.74 6.30
N TYR A 225 15.52 -3.46 6.43
CA TYR A 225 16.61 -2.84 5.66
C TYR A 225 18.00 -3.24 6.19
N ARG A 226 18.10 -3.75 7.41
CA ARG A 226 19.39 -4.19 7.99
C ARG A 226 20.07 -5.24 7.10
N THR A 227 19.29 -6.19 6.62
CA THR A 227 19.77 -7.26 5.75
C THR A 227 19.65 -6.90 4.26
N PHE A 228 18.57 -6.20 3.87
CA PHE A 228 18.27 -5.90 2.47
C PHE A 228 19.13 -4.78 1.89
N ASP A 229 19.32 -3.69 2.63
CA ASP A 229 20.09 -2.51 2.22
C ASP A 229 20.82 -1.91 3.44
N PRO A 230 21.97 -2.47 3.84
CA PRO A 230 22.70 -2.03 5.03
C PRO A 230 23.18 -0.58 4.96
N ARG A 231 23.43 -0.04 3.75
CA ARG A 231 23.82 1.37 3.57
C ARG A 231 22.65 2.30 3.89
N ALA A 232 21.48 2.02 3.30
CA ALA A 232 20.27 2.75 3.63
C ALA A 232 19.90 2.58 5.11
N TYR A 233 20.07 1.38 5.69
CA TYR A 233 19.75 1.11 7.09
C TYR A 233 20.53 2.03 8.07
N ARG A 234 21.82 2.26 7.83
CA ARG A 234 22.61 3.20 8.65
C ARG A 234 22.03 4.62 8.60
N ARG A 235 21.66 5.11 7.38
CA ARG A 235 21.03 6.44 7.21
C ARG A 235 19.67 6.49 7.90
N ILE A 236 18.85 5.45 7.74
CA ILE A 236 17.54 5.30 8.37
C ILE A 236 17.66 5.39 9.88
N CYS A 237 18.58 4.65 10.48
CA CYS A 237 18.80 4.67 11.94
C CYS A 237 19.30 6.02 12.45
N ARG A 238 20.22 6.67 11.72
CA ARG A 238 20.71 8.03 12.05
C ARG A 238 19.55 9.03 12.12
N ASN A 239 18.71 9.07 11.08
CA ASN A 239 17.55 9.96 11.04
C ASN A 239 16.53 9.58 12.13
N ALA A 240 16.27 8.29 12.32
CA ALA A 240 15.33 7.78 13.31
C ALA A 240 15.75 8.17 14.75
N LYS A 241 17.05 8.10 15.05
CA LYS A 241 17.60 8.56 16.33
C LYS A 241 17.42 10.07 16.52
N ALA A 242 17.71 10.87 15.49
CA ALA A 242 17.61 12.32 15.54
C ALA A 242 16.20 12.84 15.83
N TYR A 243 15.15 12.17 15.35
CA TYR A 243 13.75 12.53 15.66
C TYR A 243 13.14 11.71 16.81
N GLY A 244 13.92 10.96 17.56
CA GLY A 244 13.50 10.32 18.81
C GLY A 244 12.69 9.03 18.64
N ARG A 245 12.86 8.28 17.53
CA ARG A 245 12.11 7.02 17.30
C ARG A 245 12.41 5.94 18.36
N PHE A 246 13.62 5.90 18.87
CA PHE A 246 14.08 4.85 19.79
C PHE A 246 13.97 5.25 21.29
N GLY A 247 13.33 6.38 21.60
CA GLY A 247 13.35 6.99 22.90
C GLY A 247 14.65 7.75 23.15
N GLN A 248 14.65 8.70 24.06
CA GLN A 248 15.90 9.18 24.67
C GLN A 248 16.26 8.17 25.77
N LYS A 249 17.45 7.59 25.69
CA LYS A 249 18.07 6.95 26.84
C LYS A 249 18.51 8.03 27.81
#